data_7089fe09887a4c0afe6284ef07a3768d
#
_entry.id   7089fe09887a4c0afe6284ef07a3768d
#
_cell.length_a   1.000
_cell.length_b   1.000
_cell.length_c   1.000
_cell.angle_alpha   90.00
_cell.angle_beta   90.00
_cell.angle_gamma   90.00
#
_symmetry.space_group_name_H-M   'P 1'
#
loop_
_entity.id
_entity.type
_entity.pdbx_description
1 polymer ?
#
loop_
_entity_poly.entity_id
_entity_poly.type
_entity_poly.pdbx_seq_one_letter_code
_entity_poly.pdbx_strand_id
1 'polypeptide(L)'
;MAIFGRKSKSPSAKAHASTSAHAPARTTRPPVATTSTPEREAAIMNVGSQMLDIAKDHKSGILSAKFYQDKLMDWSMKDHNFKVQLFRFVDAFPSLTTPEMVHDHLVDYLTQPGVKAPPFMDLGLKAGGVAKGMMTKTISSQINNMAKNFIAGTDANDALPMLGKLWKDGIAFSVDLLGEACVSNAEADAYQAKYLDLVNNLVGEASSWKHTERLESDHLGTVPRVNVSVKVTSLCANFNPIAPQASMADFMQRATPVLEAAKANGVLINFDMEQYELKDLTLDTFMHACEIIDFEAGIAMQAYLKSGVDDAKRIANWAKRTGKVVTVRLVKGAYWDFETIHAEQEGWPCPVWNEKWQTDQCFEQMVEVFLDACPTKPGEGGIKLALGSHNVRSIAAALAGLDQRNLPRKAIELQMLHGMADQLKYAAEEMGLRV
;
A
#
# COMPACT_ATOMS: atom_id res chain seq x y z
N MET A 1 49.35 18.69 -46.65
CA MET A 1 48.73 19.84 -47.33
C MET A 1 47.60 20.28 -46.38
N ALA A 2 47.89 21.19 -45.46
CA ALA A 2 47.49 22.58 -45.46
C ALA A 2 45.96 22.72 -45.45
N ILE A 3 45.33 23.39 -44.54
CA ILE A 3 45.34 24.58 -43.69
C ILE A 3 43.84 24.89 -43.46
N PHE A 4 43.34 25.29 -42.36
CA PHE A 4 43.10 26.57 -41.67
C PHE A 4 42.21 26.39 -40.46
N GLY A 5 42.66 26.93 -39.36
CA GLY A 5 41.87 27.14 -38.15
C GLY A 5 41.01 28.40 -38.26
N ARG A 6 39.87 28.35 -37.54
CA ARG A 6 39.16 29.57 -37.12
C ARG A 6 38.72 29.45 -35.68
N LYS A 7 39.35 30.25 -34.83
CA LYS A 7 38.85 30.58 -33.49
C LYS A 7 37.59 31.42 -33.62
N SER A 8 36.48 30.98 -33.09
CA SER A 8 35.34 31.86 -32.84
C SER A 8 35.21 32.12 -31.34
N LYS A 9 35.27 33.41 -30.99
CA LYS A 9 35.06 33.94 -29.65
C LYS A 9 33.60 33.69 -29.21
N SER A 10 33.43 33.14 -28.04
CA SER A 10 32.12 33.10 -27.34
C SER A 10 31.75 34.51 -26.85
N PRO A 11 30.50 34.96 -27.00
CA PRO A 11 30.02 36.18 -26.37
C PRO A 11 29.70 35.90 -24.87
N SER A 12 30.08 36.84 -24.02
CA SER A 12 29.77 36.89 -22.61
C SER A 12 28.27 36.92 -22.38
N ALA A 13 27.77 35.98 -21.58
CA ALA A 13 26.39 35.99 -21.08
C ALA A 13 26.20 37.14 -20.09
N LYS A 14 25.43 38.14 -20.47
CA LYS A 14 24.85 39.10 -19.54
C LYS A 14 23.82 38.41 -18.66
N ALA A 15 24.03 38.53 -17.36
CA ALA A 15 23.05 38.11 -16.36
C ALA A 15 21.72 38.85 -16.56
N HIS A 16 20.68 38.16 -16.98
CA HIS A 16 19.33 38.65 -16.91
C HIS A 16 18.83 38.46 -15.47
N ALA A 17 18.48 39.54 -14.82
CA ALA A 17 17.77 39.55 -13.56
C ALA A 17 16.43 38.82 -13.75
N SER A 18 16.23 37.72 -12.99
CA SER A 18 14.98 37.02 -12.96
C SER A 18 13.95 37.89 -12.21
N THR A 19 13.02 38.45 -12.94
CA THR A 19 11.78 38.97 -12.37
C THR A 19 11.04 37.75 -11.79
N SER A 20 10.85 37.74 -10.48
CA SER A 20 10.02 36.76 -9.80
C SER A 20 8.59 36.83 -10.34
N ALA A 21 8.25 35.89 -11.22
CA ALA A 21 6.87 35.65 -11.60
C ALA A 21 6.11 35.18 -10.35
N HIS A 22 5.15 35.97 -9.91
CA HIS A 22 4.19 35.56 -8.89
C HIS A 22 3.52 34.27 -9.37
N ALA A 23 3.70 33.18 -8.62
CA ALA A 23 2.92 31.97 -8.82
C ALA A 23 1.42 32.33 -8.72
N PRO A 24 0.58 31.81 -9.62
CA PRO A 24 -0.86 32.08 -9.53
C PRO A 24 -1.38 31.57 -8.18
N ALA A 25 -2.19 32.41 -7.53
CA ALA A 25 -2.81 32.08 -6.23
C ALA A 25 -3.54 30.74 -6.34
N ARG A 26 -3.12 29.75 -5.53
CA ARG A 26 -3.78 28.46 -5.42
C ARG A 26 -5.23 28.66 -5.00
N THR A 27 -6.16 28.47 -5.91
CA THR A 27 -7.59 28.36 -5.56
C THR A 27 -7.82 26.99 -4.93
N THR A 28 -7.55 26.88 -3.65
CA THR A 28 -7.94 25.73 -2.86
C THR A 28 -9.45 25.82 -2.65
N ARG A 29 -10.21 24.90 -3.27
CA ARG A 29 -11.59 24.67 -2.86
C ARG A 29 -11.51 24.27 -1.37
N PRO A 30 -12.18 25.00 -0.46
CA PRO A 30 -12.13 24.64 0.95
C PRO A 30 -12.66 23.21 1.10
N PRO A 31 -12.04 22.38 1.97
CA PRO A 31 -12.55 21.05 2.24
C PRO A 31 -14.02 21.15 2.63
N VAL A 32 -14.84 20.25 2.09
CA VAL A 32 -16.25 20.16 2.51
C VAL A 32 -16.20 19.86 4.01
N ALA A 33 -16.67 20.80 4.81
CA ALA A 33 -16.69 20.64 6.25
C ALA A 33 -17.59 19.44 6.58
N THR A 34 -17.00 18.34 7.00
CA THR A 34 -17.74 17.39 7.83
C THR A 34 -17.94 18.09 9.14
N THR A 35 -19.17 18.42 9.45
CA THR A 35 -19.53 18.86 10.80
C THR A 35 -19.38 17.64 11.71
N SER A 36 -18.16 17.40 12.20
CA SER A 36 -17.97 16.47 13.30
C SER A 36 -18.67 17.10 14.50
N THR A 37 -19.70 16.41 15.00
CA THR A 37 -20.37 16.89 16.22
C THR A 37 -19.50 16.58 17.44
N PRO A 38 -19.60 17.34 18.54
CA PRO A 38 -18.88 17.05 19.78
C PRO A 38 -19.11 15.61 20.25
N GLU A 39 -20.30 15.06 20.08
CA GLU A 39 -20.67 13.69 20.45
C GLU A 39 -19.90 12.67 19.60
N ARG A 40 -19.76 12.93 18.29
CA ARG A 40 -18.99 12.08 17.38
C ARG A 40 -17.50 12.10 17.73
N GLU A 41 -16.93 13.28 18.00
CA GLU A 41 -15.53 13.38 18.41
C GLU A 41 -15.29 12.65 19.74
N ALA A 42 -16.21 12.78 20.70
CA ALA A 42 -16.12 12.04 21.96
C ALA A 42 -16.16 10.51 21.75
N ALA A 43 -17.01 10.02 20.85
CA ALA A 43 -17.07 8.60 20.49
C ALA A 43 -15.76 8.13 19.83
N ILE A 44 -15.22 8.89 18.88
CA ILE A 44 -13.94 8.60 18.22
C ILE A 44 -12.80 8.55 19.25
N MET A 45 -12.72 9.52 20.14
CA MET A 45 -11.70 9.58 21.18
C MET A 45 -11.81 8.40 22.15
N ASN A 46 -13.01 8.02 22.54
CA ASN A 46 -13.23 6.86 23.42
C ASN A 46 -12.75 5.56 22.78
N VAL A 47 -13.16 5.27 21.54
CA VAL A 47 -12.77 4.06 20.80
C VAL A 47 -11.25 4.06 20.54
N GLY A 48 -10.68 5.20 20.15
CA GLY A 48 -9.23 5.32 19.90
C GLY A 48 -8.40 5.11 21.17
N SER A 49 -8.84 5.64 22.31
CA SER A 49 -8.19 5.45 23.61
C SER A 49 -8.25 3.98 24.05
N GLN A 50 -9.41 3.32 23.91
CA GLN A 50 -9.57 1.91 24.20
C GLN A 50 -8.60 1.06 23.34
N MET A 51 -8.51 1.33 22.04
CA MET A 51 -7.59 0.61 21.14
C MET A 51 -6.13 0.79 21.56
N LEU A 52 -5.73 2.02 21.93
CA LEU A 52 -4.37 2.30 22.38
C LEU A 52 -4.05 1.65 23.73
N ASP A 53 -5.02 1.57 24.64
CA ASP A 53 -4.82 0.93 25.94
C ASP A 53 -4.61 -0.58 25.77
N ILE A 54 -5.42 -1.26 24.96
CA ILE A 54 -5.23 -2.67 24.62
C ILE A 54 -3.87 -2.88 23.92
N ALA A 55 -3.50 -2.01 22.98
CA ALA A 55 -2.23 -2.11 22.27
C ALA A 55 -0.99 -2.01 23.19
N LYS A 56 -1.09 -1.33 24.35
CA LYS A 56 -0.01 -1.25 25.33
C LYS A 56 0.32 -2.61 25.96
N ASP A 57 -0.68 -3.48 26.10
CA ASP A 57 -0.53 -4.81 26.71
C ASP A 57 0.19 -5.78 25.77
N HIS A 58 0.17 -5.52 24.45
CA HIS A 58 0.84 -6.32 23.42
C HIS A 58 2.27 -5.88 23.08
N LYS A 59 2.97 -5.16 23.98
CA LYS A 59 4.36 -4.75 23.76
C LYS A 59 5.31 -5.94 23.70
N SER A 60 6.22 -5.93 22.72
CA SER A 60 7.28 -6.94 22.62
C SER A 60 8.19 -6.91 23.85
N GLY A 61 8.51 -8.08 24.41
CA GLY A 61 9.42 -8.20 25.55
C GLY A 61 10.82 -7.64 25.22
N ILE A 62 11.46 -7.00 26.20
CA ILE A 62 12.77 -6.30 26.10
C ILE A 62 13.92 -7.20 25.57
N LEU A 63 13.77 -8.52 25.66
CA LEU A 63 14.77 -9.51 25.22
C LEU A 63 14.50 -10.10 23.82
N SER A 64 13.48 -9.63 23.11
CA SER A 64 13.17 -10.15 21.76
C SER A 64 14.10 -9.54 20.70
N ALA A 65 14.45 -10.31 19.67
CA ALA A 65 15.18 -9.81 18.50
C ALA A 65 14.46 -8.62 17.86
N LYS A 66 13.13 -8.61 17.89
CA LYS A 66 12.26 -7.53 17.44
C LYS A 66 12.50 -6.24 18.21
N PHE A 67 12.71 -6.28 19.53
CA PHE A 67 13.01 -5.09 20.33
C PHE A 67 14.29 -4.37 19.87
N TYR A 68 15.33 -5.12 19.49
CA TYR A 68 16.56 -4.54 18.95
C TYR A 68 16.38 -3.98 17.54
N GLN A 69 15.56 -4.62 16.71
CA GLN A 69 15.19 -4.12 15.38
C GLN A 69 14.38 -2.82 15.49
N ASP A 70 13.39 -2.78 16.38
CA ASP A 70 12.60 -1.57 16.66
C ASP A 70 13.47 -0.42 17.16
N LYS A 71 14.46 -0.69 18.04
CA LYS A 71 15.43 0.31 18.50
C LYS A 71 16.33 0.83 17.38
N LEU A 72 16.78 -0.03 16.47
CA LEU A 72 17.59 0.39 15.32
C LEU A 72 16.75 1.26 14.37
N MET A 73 15.50 0.87 14.13
CA MET A 73 14.56 1.64 13.32
C MET A 73 14.25 2.99 13.98
N ASP A 74 13.93 3.02 15.26
CA ASP A 74 13.71 4.27 16.02
C ASP A 74 14.93 5.20 15.97
N TRP A 75 16.13 4.63 16.06
CA TRP A 75 17.35 5.39 15.98
C TRP A 75 17.55 5.94 14.56
N SER A 76 17.35 5.13 13.52
CA SER A 76 17.44 5.55 12.12
C SER A 76 16.45 6.65 11.77
N MET A 77 15.28 6.67 12.40
CA MET A 77 14.26 7.71 12.17
C MET A 77 14.57 9.05 12.87
N LYS A 78 15.45 9.07 13.88
CA LYS A 78 15.81 10.29 14.62
C LYS A 78 16.82 11.16 13.91
N ASP A 79 17.75 10.57 13.16
CA ASP A 79 18.74 11.31 12.37
C ASP A 79 18.34 11.29 10.90
N HIS A 80 17.93 12.46 10.40
CA HIS A 80 17.45 12.59 9.00
C HIS A 80 18.52 12.19 7.99
N ASN A 81 19.78 12.62 8.20
CA ASN A 81 20.86 12.33 7.25
C ASN A 81 21.20 10.86 7.22
N PHE A 82 21.26 10.22 8.40
CA PHE A 82 21.48 8.77 8.47
C PHE A 82 20.34 8.00 7.79
N LYS A 83 19.08 8.38 8.04
CA LYS A 83 17.92 7.77 7.41
C LYS A 83 18.00 7.81 5.88
N VAL A 84 18.27 8.99 5.33
CA VAL A 84 18.38 9.17 3.86
C VAL A 84 19.49 8.30 3.28
N GLN A 85 20.67 8.27 3.90
CA GLN A 85 21.78 7.48 3.40
C GLN A 85 21.56 5.97 3.57
N LEU A 86 20.90 5.56 4.64
CA LEU A 86 20.52 4.16 4.84
C LEU A 86 19.55 3.69 3.75
N PHE A 87 18.52 4.47 3.44
CA PHE A 87 17.57 4.13 2.37
C PHE A 87 18.25 4.09 1.00
N ARG A 88 19.11 5.06 0.67
CA ARG A 88 19.91 5.03 -0.56
C ARG A 88 20.77 3.78 -0.66
N PHE A 89 21.36 3.35 0.46
CA PHE A 89 22.13 2.09 0.50
C PHE A 89 21.22 0.88 0.28
N VAL A 90 20.05 0.82 0.91
CA VAL A 90 19.08 -0.28 0.74
C VAL A 90 18.59 -0.35 -0.71
N ASP A 91 18.33 0.79 -1.35
CA ASP A 91 17.94 0.85 -2.77
C ASP A 91 19.05 0.33 -3.71
N ALA A 92 20.32 0.67 -3.42
CA ALA A 92 21.47 0.18 -4.19
C ALA A 92 21.81 -1.30 -3.92
N PHE A 93 21.44 -1.82 -2.73
CA PHE A 93 21.88 -3.12 -2.22
C PHE A 93 21.59 -4.30 -3.17
N PRO A 94 20.44 -4.42 -3.86
CA PRO A 94 20.16 -5.52 -4.79
C PRO A 94 21.16 -5.60 -5.96
N SER A 95 21.79 -4.48 -6.33
CA SER A 95 22.78 -4.38 -7.41
C SER A 95 24.19 -4.74 -6.96
N LEU A 96 24.44 -4.86 -5.66
CA LEU A 96 25.75 -5.10 -5.08
C LEU A 96 26.03 -6.60 -5.01
N THR A 97 26.73 -7.11 -5.99
CA THR A 97 26.92 -8.56 -6.19
C THR A 97 28.10 -9.16 -5.42
N THR A 98 29.02 -8.34 -4.91
CA THR A 98 30.17 -8.82 -4.14
C THR A 98 30.24 -8.22 -2.73
N PRO A 99 30.85 -8.93 -1.76
CA PRO A 99 31.06 -8.40 -0.41
C PRO A 99 31.82 -7.07 -0.37
N GLU A 100 32.75 -6.88 -1.29
CA GLU A 100 33.53 -5.66 -1.44
C GLU A 100 32.66 -4.49 -1.86
N MET A 101 31.80 -4.68 -2.87
CA MET A 101 30.84 -3.67 -3.31
C MET A 101 29.88 -3.26 -2.19
N VAL A 102 29.33 -4.23 -1.47
CA VAL A 102 28.44 -3.98 -0.33
C VAL A 102 29.13 -3.13 0.74
N HIS A 103 30.35 -3.50 1.11
CA HIS A 103 31.12 -2.77 2.10
C HIS A 103 31.43 -1.34 1.64
N ASP A 104 31.95 -1.19 0.43
CA ASP A 104 32.44 0.09 -0.06
C ASP A 104 31.29 1.10 -0.23
N HIS A 105 30.13 0.65 -0.71
CA HIS A 105 28.90 1.47 -0.75
C HIS A 105 28.39 1.80 0.65
N LEU A 106 28.41 0.84 1.58
CA LEU A 106 28.00 1.09 2.97
C LEU A 106 28.88 2.18 3.61
N VAL A 107 30.19 2.09 3.45
CA VAL A 107 31.14 3.09 3.95
C VAL A 107 30.87 4.42 3.27
N ASP A 108 30.75 4.45 1.93
CA ASP A 108 30.53 5.68 1.19
C ASP A 108 29.27 6.43 1.65
N TYR A 109 28.13 5.73 1.78
CA TYR A 109 26.89 6.35 2.21
C TYR A 109 26.89 6.75 3.68
N LEU A 110 27.38 5.90 4.59
CA LEU A 110 27.26 6.14 6.03
C LEU A 110 28.38 7.02 6.62
N THR A 111 29.43 7.32 5.86
CA THR A 111 30.49 8.25 6.29
C THR A 111 30.36 9.65 5.67
N GLN A 112 29.26 9.94 4.99
CA GLN A 112 29.00 11.27 4.42
C GLN A 112 28.94 12.35 5.51
N PRO A 113 29.37 13.60 5.19
CA PRO A 113 29.32 14.69 6.15
C PRO A 113 27.93 14.89 6.75
N GLY A 114 27.85 14.99 8.07
CA GLY A 114 26.60 15.17 8.80
C GLY A 114 25.81 13.89 9.11
N VAL A 115 26.25 12.72 8.64
CA VAL A 115 25.68 11.43 8.99
C VAL A 115 26.25 10.95 10.34
N LYS A 116 25.38 10.61 11.28
CA LYS A 116 25.74 10.03 12.56
C LYS A 116 25.36 8.56 12.57
N ALA A 117 26.32 7.67 12.29
CA ALA A 117 26.09 6.24 12.41
C ALA A 117 25.94 5.78 13.86
N PRO A 118 25.14 4.72 14.14
CA PRO A 118 25.07 4.13 15.48
C PRO A 118 26.47 3.74 15.98
N PRO A 119 26.77 3.86 17.28
CA PRO A 119 28.09 3.56 17.82
C PRO A 119 28.62 2.15 17.50
N PHE A 120 27.73 1.15 17.39
CA PHE A 120 28.10 -0.21 17.04
C PHE A 120 28.46 -0.38 15.55
N MET A 121 27.97 0.49 14.65
CA MET A 121 28.32 0.49 13.23
C MET A 121 29.63 1.23 12.97
N ASP A 122 29.93 2.28 13.73
CA ASP A 122 31.14 3.09 13.55
C ASP A 122 32.44 2.25 13.72
N LEU A 123 32.42 1.28 14.63
CA LEU A 123 33.53 0.35 14.82
C LEU A 123 33.74 -0.57 13.60
N GLY A 124 32.66 -1.01 12.98
CA GLY A 124 32.68 -1.89 11.80
C GLY A 124 33.07 -1.16 10.52
N LEU A 125 32.62 0.09 10.33
CA LEU A 125 32.94 0.90 9.16
C LEU A 125 34.44 1.20 9.02
N LYS A 126 35.19 1.19 10.16
CA LYS A 126 36.63 1.41 10.22
C LYS A 126 37.45 0.11 10.15
N ALA A 127 36.80 -1.05 10.10
CA ALA A 127 37.46 -2.35 10.11
C ALA A 127 38.06 -2.71 8.74
N GLY A 128 39.28 -3.20 8.70
CA GLY A 128 39.94 -3.67 7.49
C GLY A 128 40.17 -5.19 7.45
N GLY A 129 40.54 -5.72 6.29
CA GLY A 129 40.93 -7.12 6.12
C GLY A 129 39.81 -8.15 6.35
N VAL A 130 40.08 -9.21 7.12
CA VAL A 130 39.13 -10.32 7.39
C VAL A 130 37.85 -9.82 8.08
N ALA A 131 37.94 -8.79 8.90
CA ALA A 131 36.79 -8.18 9.55
C ALA A 131 35.82 -7.53 8.56
N LYS A 132 36.31 -7.04 7.43
CA LYS A 132 35.47 -6.49 6.31
C LYS A 132 34.50 -7.54 5.79
N GLY A 133 34.98 -8.76 5.48
CA GLY A 133 34.12 -9.82 4.94
C GLY A 133 33.08 -10.33 5.96
N MET A 134 33.45 -10.45 7.23
CA MET A 134 32.52 -10.84 8.30
C MET A 134 31.44 -9.77 8.52
N MET A 135 31.82 -8.51 8.54
CA MET A 135 30.88 -7.39 8.69
C MET A 135 29.91 -7.32 7.51
N THR A 136 30.38 -7.40 6.27
CA THR A 136 29.55 -7.42 5.09
C THR A 136 28.52 -8.54 5.12
N LYS A 137 28.97 -9.77 5.46
CA LYS A 137 28.09 -10.93 5.59
C LYS A 137 27.03 -10.71 6.67
N THR A 138 27.41 -10.12 7.80
CA THR A 138 26.48 -9.80 8.89
C THR A 138 25.46 -8.77 8.46
N ILE A 139 25.88 -7.68 7.81
CA ILE A 139 24.97 -6.62 7.33
C ILE A 139 24.05 -7.15 6.24
N SER A 140 24.56 -7.87 5.25
CA SER A 140 23.73 -8.50 4.22
C SER A 140 22.69 -9.45 4.84
N SER A 141 23.09 -10.26 5.82
CA SER A 141 22.17 -11.12 6.57
C SER A 141 21.11 -10.31 7.33
N GLN A 142 21.49 -9.21 7.96
CA GLN A 142 20.54 -8.34 8.68
C GLN A 142 19.55 -7.65 7.72
N ILE A 143 20.00 -7.15 6.58
CA ILE A 143 19.13 -6.55 5.56
C ILE A 143 18.14 -7.59 5.04
N ASN A 144 18.61 -8.79 4.69
CA ASN A 144 17.75 -9.88 4.24
C ASN A 144 16.76 -10.32 5.32
N ASN A 145 17.18 -10.37 6.59
CA ASN A 145 16.29 -10.68 7.69
C ASN A 145 15.27 -9.58 7.95
N MET A 146 15.66 -8.30 7.78
CA MET A 146 14.70 -7.19 7.85
C MET A 146 13.68 -7.24 6.70
N ALA A 147 14.12 -7.55 5.48
CA ALA A 147 13.22 -7.71 4.33
C ALA A 147 12.18 -8.83 4.58
N LYS A 148 12.59 -9.95 5.18
CA LYS A 148 11.70 -11.05 5.56
C LYS A 148 10.61 -10.67 6.59
N ASN A 149 10.78 -9.55 7.30
CA ASN A 149 9.71 -9.05 8.17
C ASN A 149 8.55 -8.42 7.38
N PHE A 150 8.79 -8.01 6.13
CA PHE A 150 7.81 -7.32 5.27
C PHE A 150 7.38 -8.16 4.07
N ILE A 151 8.16 -9.17 3.70
CA ILE A 151 7.94 -10.03 2.54
C ILE A 151 7.69 -11.45 3.05
N ALA A 152 6.51 -11.99 2.76
CA ALA A 152 6.12 -13.33 3.23
C ALA A 152 6.89 -14.45 2.53
N GLY A 153 7.28 -14.26 1.26
CA GLY A 153 8.02 -15.22 0.47
C GLY A 153 8.33 -14.68 -0.94
N THR A 154 9.12 -15.44 -1.70
CA THR A 154 9.49 -15.14 -3.07
C THR A 154 8.49 -15.70 -4.10
N ASP A 155 7.71 -16.68 -3.69
CA ASP A 155 6.64 -17.31 -4.46
C ASP A 155 5.56 -17.86 -3.51
N ALA A 156 4.51 -18.48 -4.06
CA ALA A 156 3.40 -19.02 -3.30
C ALA A 156 3.86 -20.04 -2.24
N ASN A 157 4.72 -20.97 -2.63
CA ASN A 157 5.17 -22.05 -1.74
C ASN A 157 6.04 -21.55 -0.59
N ASP A 158 6.92 -20.58 -0.86
CA ASP A 158 7.78 -19.95 0.16
C ASP A 158 6.94 -19.10 1.15
N ALA A 159 5.83 -18.50 0.70
CA ALA A 159 4.94 -17.71 1.54
C ALA A 159 4.04 -18.55 2.46
N LEU A 160 3.63 -19.74 2.04
CA LEU A 160 2.64 -20.58 2.74
C LEU A 160 2.93 -20.82 4.23
N PRO A 161 4.18 -21.12 4.69
CA PRO A 161 4.46 -21.29 6.10
C PRO A 161 4.16 -20.05 6.93
N MET A 162 4.47 -18.85 6.41
CA MET A 162 4.19 -17.58 7.07
C MET A 162 2.69 -17.29 7.10
N LEU A 163 1.99 -17.49 5.99
CA LEU A 163 0.54 -17.30 5.89
C LEU A 163 -0.22 -18.25 6.82
N GLY A 164 0.20 -19.52 6.87
CA GLY A 164 -0.37 -20.52 7.80
C GLY A 164 -0.13 -20.17 9.28
N LYS A 165 0.99 -19.52 9.59
CA LYS A 165 1.25 -18.98 10.93
C LYS A 165 0.31 -17.82 11.26
N LEU A 166 0.16 -16.85 10.36
CA LEU A 166 -0.78 -15.73 10.55
C LEU A 166 -2.20 -16.25 10.79
N TRP A 167 -2.64 -17.23 9.99
CA TRP A 167 -3.95 -17.85 10.17
C TRP A 167 -4.13 -18.50 11.55
N LYS A 168 -3.12 -19.22 12.03
CA LYS A 168 -3.14 -19.81 13.40
C LYS A 168 -3.18 -18.74 14.48
N ASP A 169 -2.55 -17.59 14.23
CA ASP A 169 -2.54 -16.44 15.14
C ASP A 169 -3.85 -15.63 15.03
N GLY A 170 -4.83 -16.07 14.24
CA GLY A 170 -6.13 -15.41 14.08
C GLY A 170 -6.12 -14.22 13.13
N ILE A 171 -5.11 -14.12 12.26
CA ILE A 171 -4.94 -13.05 11.26
C ILE A 171 -5.13 -13.60 9.85
N ALA A 172 -6.01 -12.99 9.08
CA ALA A 172 -6.17 -13.27 7.65
C ALA A 172 -5.02 -12.63 6.84
N PHE A 173 -5.03 -12.81 5.53
CA PHE A 173 -4.00 -12.23 4.67
C PHE A 173 -4.56 -11.77 3.33
N SER A 174 -3.88 -10.81 2.74
CA SER A 174 -4.00 -10.44 1.32
C SER A 174 -2.59 -10.49 0.73
N VAL A 175 -2.43 -11.21 -0.38
CA VAL A 175 -1.12 -11.37 -1.04
C VAL A 175 -1.04 -10.45 -2.24
N ASP A 176 0.04 -9.69 -2.32
CA ASP A 176 0.39 -8.83 -3.44
C ASP A 176 1.70 -9.34 -4.08
N LEU A 177 1.68 -9.54 -5.39
CA LEU A 177 2.90 -9.77 -6.15
C LEU A 177 3.64 -8.43 -6.28
N LEU A 178 4.75 -8.33 -5.56
CA LEU A 178 5.62 -7.17 -5.67
C LEU A 178 6.21 -7.11 -7.08
N GLY A 179 6.24 -5.93 -7.67
CA GLY A 179 6.77 -5.65 -8.99
C GLY A 179 6.23 -4.33 -9.51
N GLU A 180 6.86 -3.85 -10.56
CA GLU A 180 6.48 -2.63 -11.24
C GLU A 180 5.54 -2.93 -12.41
N ALA A 181 5.03 -1.87 -13.06
CA ALA A 181 4.28 -1.98 -14.29
C ALA A 181 5.08 -2.76 -15.35
N CYS A 182 4.44 -3.68 -16.04
CA CYS A 182 5.10 -4.38 -17.15
C CYS A 182 5.29 -3.43 -18.35
N VAL A 183 6.40 -3.61 -19.05
CA VAL A 183 6.75 -2.77 -20.22
C VAL A 183 6.59 -3.51 -21.54
N SER A 184 6.17 -4.77 -21.49
CA SER A 184 5.96 -5.60 -22.67
C SER A 184 4.85 -6.62 -22.46
N ASN A 185 4.26 -7.09 -23.57
CA ASN A 185 3.27 -8.17 -23.54
C ASN A 185 3.86 -9.48 -22.98
N ALA A 186 5.12 -9.77 -23.25
CA ALA A 186 5.79 -10.95 -22.69
C ALA A 186 5.89 -10.92 -21.17
N GLU A 187 6.12 -9.75 -20.58
CA GLU A 187 6.10 -9.57 -19.13
C GLU A 187 4.67 -9.68 -18.57
N ALA A 188 3.68 -9.09 -19.26
CA ALA A 188 2.28 -9.22 -18.87
C ALA A 188 1.81 -10.69 -18.89
N ASP A 189 2.23 -11.48 -19.89
CA ASP A 189 1.95 -12.91 -19.96
C ASP A 189 2.65 -13.67 -18.83
N ALA A 190 3.87 -13.29 -18.46
CA ALA A 190 4.57 -13.86 -17.32
C ALA A 190 3.89 -13.52 -15.96
N TYR A 191 3.37 -12.31 -15.80
CA TYR A 191 2.56 -11.94 -14.62
C TYR A 191 1.24 -12.70 -14.56
N GLN A 192 0.55 -12.88 -15.68
CA GLN A 192 -0.64 -13.71 -15.74
C GLN A 192 -0.36 -15.13 -15.22
N ALA A 193 0.73 -15.75 -15.69
CA ALA A 193 1.13 -17.08 -15.23
C ALA A 193 1.41 -17.11 -13.73
N LYS A 194 2.08 -16.08 -13.16
CA LYS A 194 2.33 -15.96 -11.71
C LYS A 194 1.03 -15.80 -10.92
N TYR A 195 0.07 -15.01 -11.40
CA TYR A 195 -1.23 -14.85 -10.72
C TYR A 195 -2.03 -16.16 -10.74
N LEU A 196 -2.03 -16.89 -11.85
CA LEU A 196 -2.67 -18.20 -11.94
C LEU A 196 -2.03 -19.20 -10.97
N ASP A 197 -0.70 -19.25 -10.92
CA ASP A 197 0.05 -20.07 -9.97
C ASP A 197 -0.31 -19.72 -8.52
N LEU A 198 -0.32 -18.43 -8.19
CA LEU A 198 -0.66 -17.93 -6.86
C LEU A 198 -2.07 -18.32 -6.43
N VAL A 199 -3.07 -18.08 -7.30
CA VAL A 199 -4.48 -18.43 -7.02
C VAL A 199 -4.63 -19.93 -6.77
N ASN A 200 -4.04 -20.79 -7.62
CA ASN A 200 -4.20 -22.22 -7.53
C ASN A 200 -3.47 -22.84 -6.33
N ASN A 201 -2.21 -22.43 -6.08
CA ASN A 201 -1.38 -23.01 -5.04
C ASN A 201 -1.80 -22.56 -3.63
N LEU A 202 -2.18 -21.29 -3.45
CA LEU A 202 -2.63 -20.81 -2.15
C LEU A 202 -3.92 -21.49 -1.69
N VAL A 203 -4.86 -21.73 -2.58
CA VAL A 203 -6.13 -22.37 -2.24
C VAL A 203 -5.95 -23.83 -1.81
N GLY A 204 -5.08 -24.57 -2.52
CA GLY A 204 -4.81 -25.97 -2.21
C GLY A 204 -4.40 -26.17 -0.76
N GLU A 205 -3.46 -25.39 -0.28
CA GLU A 205 -2.95 -25.47 1.10
C GLU A 205 -3.90 -24.81 2.11
N ALA A 206 -4.40 -23.59 1.82
CA ALA A 206 -5.27 -22.85 2.73
C ALA A 206 -6.56 -23.60 3.06
N SER A 207 -7.04 -24.47 2.15
CA SER A 207 -8.22 -25.29 2.39
C SER A 207 -8.06 -26.29 3.55
N SER A 208 -6.82 -26.71 3.81
CA SER A 208 -6.47 -27.65 4.89
C SER A 208 -6.38 -27.00 6.27
N TRP A 209 -6.34 -25.67 6.34
CA TRP A 209 -6.16 -24.96 7.61
C TRP A 209 -7.41 -25.04 8.47
N LYS A 210 -7.19 -25.01 9.80
CA LYS A 210 -8.30 -25.05 10.76
C LYS A 210 -9.30 -23.94 10.50
N HIS A 211 -10.59 -24.30 10.51
CA HIS A 211 -11.68 -23.34 10.41
C HIS A 211 -11.65 -22.32 11.54
N THR A 212 -11.82 -21.04 11.19
CA THR A 212 -11.86 -19.92 12.13
C THR A 212 -13.00 -18.99 11.74
N GLU A 213 -14.12 -19.07 12.45
CA GLU A 213 -15.36 -18.32 12.18
C GLU A 213 -15.11 -16.83 11.97
N ARG A 214 -14.24 -16.20 12.80
CA ARG A 214 -13.93 -14.77 12.68
C ARG A 214 -13.24 -14.40 11.36
N LEU A 215 -12.40 -15.30 10.81
CA LEU A 215 -11.66 -15.06 9.57
C LEU A 215 -12.46 -15.43 8.32
N GLU A 216 -13.46 -16.30 8.45
CA GLU A 216 -14.17 -16.91 7.34
C GLU A 216 -15.63 -16.45 7.22
N SER A 217 -16.08 -15.56 8.11
CA SER A 217 -17.42 -14.99 8.03
C SER A 217 -17.44 -13.50 8.33
N ASP A 218 -18.32 -12.81 7.62
CA ASP A 218 -18.71 -11.44 7.91
C ASP A 218 -20.21 -11.37 8.29
N HIS A 219 -20.81 -10.20 8.25
CA HIS A 219 -22.22 -10.00 8.56
C HIS A 219 -23.18 -10.46 7.45
N LEU A 220 -22.67 -10.78 6.26
CA LEU A 220 -23.43 -11.28 5.11
C LEU A 220 -23.29 -12.78 4.89
N GLY A 221 -22.29 -13.43 5.50
CA GLY A 221 -22.03 -14.85 5.33
C GLY A 221 -20.55 -15.19 5.23
N THR A 222 -20.24 -16.22 4.45
CA THR A 222 -18.87 -16.70 4.26
C THR A 222 -18.05 -15.72 3.45
N VAL A 223 -16.77 -15.57 3.82
CA VAL A 223 -15.78 -14.80 3.09
C VAL A 223 -14.60 -15.69 2.65
N PRO A 224 -13.95 -15.38 1.52
CA PRO A 224 -12.79 -16.12 1.04
C PRO A 224 -11.65 -16.17 2.06
N ARG A 225 -10.95 -17.30 2.15
CA ARG A 225 -9.71 -17.43 2.92
C ARG A 225 -8.53 -16.76 2.22
N VAL A 226 -8.54 -16.83 0.89
CA VAL A 226 -7.46 -16.31 0.05
C VAL A 226 -7.89 -15.00 -0.59
N ASN A 227 -7.05 -13.99 -0.44
CA ASN A 227 -7.21 -12.67 -1.06
C ASN A 227 -5.92 -12.36 -1.82
N VAL A 228 -6.03 -12.04 -3.10
CA VAL A 228 -4.91 -11.72 -4.00
C VAL A 228 -5.11 -10.33 -4.59
N SER A 229 -4.12 -9.47 -4.45
CA SER A 229 -4.09 -8.16 -5.11
C SER A 229 -3.50 -8.25 -6.51
N VAL A 230 -4.13 -7.55 -7.45
CA VAL A 230 -3.73 -7.48 -8.87
C VAL A 230 -3.57 -6.02 -9.28
N LYS A 231 -2.42 -5.69 -9.87
CA LYS A 231 -2.18 -4.39 -10.50
C LYS A 231 -2.60 -4.44 -11.97
N VAL A 232 -3.36 -3.45 -12.41
CA VAL A 232 -3.81 -3.40 -13.81
C VAL A 232 -2.62 -3.29 -14.78
N THR A 233 -1.59 -2.55 -14.40
CA THR A 233 -0.36 -2.36 -15.21
C THR A 233 0.55 -3.59 -15.23
N SER A 234 0.32 -4.59 -14.38
CA SER A 234 1.04 -5.86 -14.45
C SER A 234 0.48 -6.82 -15.49
N LEU A 235 -0.78 -6.64 -15.89
CA LEU A 235 -1.46 -7.48 -16.91
C LEU A 235 -1.68 -6.75 -18.24
N CYS A 236 -1.37 -5.46 -18.33
CA CYS A 236 -1.50 -4.66 -19.55
C CYS A 236 -0.33 -3.67 -19.67
N ALA A 237 0.60 -3.92 -20.58
CA ALA A 237 1.78 -3.08 -20.78
C ALA A 237 1.47 -1.67 -21.30
N ASN A 238 0.32 -1.49 -21.94
CA ASN A 238 -0.12 -0.21 -22.51
C ASN A 238 -1.47 0.22 -21.92
N PHE A 239 -1.60 0.18 -20.59
CA PHE A 239 -2.80 0.64 -19.92
C PHE A 239 -2.86 2.17 -19.96
N ASN A 240 -3.55 2.72 -20.97
CA ASN A 240 -3.50 4.12 -21.34
C ASN A 240 -4.89 4.76 -21.37
N PRO A 241 -5.16 5.81 -20.58
CA PRO A 241 -6.43 6.52 -20.56
C PRO A 241 -6.82 7.20 -21.88
N ILE A 242 -5.85 7.44 -22.77
CA ILE A 242 -6.14 8.00 -24.11
C ILE A 242 -6.84 6.98 -25.00
N ALA A 243 -6.61 5.68 -24.76
CA ALA A 243 -7.23 4.59 -25.51
C ALA A 243 -7.96 3.61 -24.58
N PRO A 244 -9.00 4.05 -23.85
CA PRO A 244 -9.57 3.31 -22.72
C PRO A 244 -10.16 1.96 -23.15
N GLN A 245 -10.86 1.88 -24.29
CA GLN A 245 -11.47 0.63 -24.76
C GLN A 245 -10.40 -0.41 -25.15
N ALA A 246 -9.33 0.02 -25.82
CA ALA A 246 -8.24 -0.87 -26.21
C ALA A 246 -7.46 -1.37 -24.98
N SER A 247 -7.19 -0.48 -24.02
CA SER A 247 -6.54 -0.81 -22.75
C SER A 247 -7.35 -1.79 -21.93
N MET A 248 -8.65 -1.55 -21.81
CA MET A 248 -9.56 -2.46 -21.09
C MET A 248 -9.63 -3.83 -21.78
N ALA A 249 -9.72 -3.88 -23.12
CA ALA A 249 -9.76 -5.13 -23.86
C ALA A 249 -8.45 -5.93 -23.71
N ASP A 250 -7.29 -5.28 -23.80
CA ASP A 250 -5.98 -5.91 -23.60
C ASP A 250 -5.82 -6.43 -22.17
N PHE A 251 -6.19 -5.64 -21.17
CA PHE A 251 -6.21 -6.08 -19.77
C PHE A 251 -7.11 -7.31 -19.59
N MET A 252 -8.35 -7.26 -20.07
CA MET A 252 -9.32 -8.33 -19.90
C MET A 252 -8.90 -9.63 -20.60
N GLN A 253 -8.15 -9.55 -21.70
CA GLN A 253 -7.60 -10.75 -22.35
C GLN A 253 -6.75 -11.59 -21.39
N ARG A 254 -5.93 -10.93 -20.53
CA ARG A 254 -5.07 -11.60 -19.56
C ARG A 254 -5.72 -11.78 -18.19
N ALA A 255 -6.58 -10.85 -17.79
CA ALA A 255 -7.24 -10.91 -16.49
C ALA A 255 -8.32 -12.00 -16.46
N THR A 256 -9.06 -12.23 -17.55
CA THR A 256 -10.18 -13.20 -17.58
C THR A 256 -9.78 -14.60 -17.08
N PRO A 257 -8.69 -15.24 -17.53
CA PRO A 257 -8.29 -16.55 -17.00
C PRO A 257 -8.00 -16.52 -15.48
N VAL A 258 -7.43 -15.42 -14.96
CA VAL A 258 -7.13 -15.25 -13.54
C VAL A 258 -8.43 -15.09 -12.74
N LEU A 259 -9.36 -14.27 -13.23
CA LEU A 259 -10.66 -14.01 -12.57
C LEU A 259 -11.56 -15.26 -12.58
N GLU A 260 -11.56 -16.03 -13.66
CA GLU A 260 -12.30 -17.30 -13.74
C GLU A 260 -11.69 -18.36 -12.83
N ALA A 261 -10.36 -18.43 -12.72
CA ALA A 261 -9.69 -19.30 -11.75
C ALA A 261 -10.02 -18.88 -10.30
N ALA A 262 -10.04 -17.58 -10.02
CA ALA A 262 -10.40 -17.04 -8.72
C ALA A 262 -11.85 -17.37 -8.36
N LYS A 263 -12.80 -17.19 -9.29
CA LYS A 263 -14.20 -17.58 -9.15
C LYS A 263 -14.34 -19.06 -8.85
N ALA A 264 -13.70 -19.92 -9.62
CA ALA A 264 -13.77 -21.36 -9.45
C ALA A 264 -13.22 -21.83 -8.08
N ASN A 265 -12.26 -21.13 -7.53
CA ASN A 265 -11.58 -21.46 -6.29
C ASN A 265 -12.07 -20.64 -5.07
N GLY A 266 -13.04 -19.74 -5.23
CA GLY A 266 -13.53 -18.90 -4.14
C GLY A 266 -12.46 -17.95 -3.58
N VAL A 267 -11.66 -17.32 -4.46
CA VAL A 267 -10.60 -16.36 -4.11
C VAL A 267 -11.09 -14.94 -4.34
N LEU A 268 -10.86 -14.05 -3.38
CA LEU A 268 -11.10 -12.62 -3.56
C LEU A 268 -9.94 -12.02 -4.37
N ILE A 269 -10.26 -11.37 -5.48
CA ILE A 269 -9.31 -10.57 -6.25
C ILE A 269 -9.53 -9.10 -5.97
N ASN A 270 -8.48 -8.44 -5.44
CA ASN A 270 -8.47 -7.02 -5.18
C ASN A 270 -7.68 -6.29 -6.26
N PHE A 271 -8.34 -5.39 -6.99
CA PHE A 271 -7.66 -4.49 -7.93
C PHE A 271 -6.95 -3.38 -7.14
N ASP A 272 -5.63 -3.29 -7.28
CA ASP A 272 -4.89 -2.20 -6.68
C ASP A 272 -5.09 -0.92 -7.46
N MET A 273 -5.00 0.22 -6.75
CA MET A 273 -5.05 1.54 -7.35
C MET A 273 -3.63 2.09 -7.46
N GLU A 274 -3.30 2.57 -8.64
CA GLU A 274 -1.98 3.08 -8.97
C GLU A 274 -2.01 4.62 -9.12
N GLN A 275 -1.27 5.22 -10.07
CA GLN A 275 -1.18 6.66 -10.25
C GLN A 275 -2.54 7.29 -10.62
N TYR A 276 -2.66 8.58 -10.35
CA TYR A 276 -3.88 9.35 -10.58
C TYR A 276 -4.38 9.27 -12.03
N GLU A 277 -3.47 9.32 -13.00
CA GLU A 277 -3.81 9.27 -14.42
C GLU A 277 -4.53 7.99 -14.83
N LEU A 278 -4.28 6.87 -14.14
CA LEU A 278 -4.88 5.56 -14.40
C LEU A 278 -6.18 5.33 -13.62
N LYS A 279 -6.49 6.18 -12.66
CA LYS A 279 -7.55 5.97 -11.67
C LYS A 279 -8.92 5.71 -12.31
N ASP A 280 -9.34 6.58 -13.20
CA ASP A 280 -10.69 6.48 -13.79
C ASP A 280 -10.81 5.25 -14.68
N LEU A 281 -9.77 4.96 -15.48
CA LEU A 281 -9.73 3.76 -16.29
C LEU A 281 -9.70 2.47 -15.44
N THR A 282 -8.98 2.49 -14.31
CA THR A 282 -8.96 1.36 -13.36
C THR A 282 -10.34 1.12 -12.75
N LEU A 283 -11.05 2.18 -12.33
CA LEU A 283 -12.42 2.07 -11.82
C LEU A 283 -13.38 1.51 -12.87
N ASP A 284 -13.30 2.01 -14.11
CA ASP A 284 -14.15 1.53 -15.22
C ASP A 284 -13.85 0.08 -15.56
N THR A 285 -12.58 -0.30 -15.62
CA THR A 285 -12.13 -1.67 -15.89
C THR A 285 -12.58 -2.63 -14.79
N PHE A 286 -12.48 -2.23 -13.52
CA PHE A 286 -12.98 -3.03 -12.40
C PHE A 286 -14.49 -3.26 -12.47
N MET A 287 -15.26 -2.19 -12.67
CA MET A 287 -16.72 -2.29 -12.79
C MET A 287 -17.11 -3.19 -13.97
N HIS A 288 -16.46 -3.03 -15.12
CA HIS A 288 -16.67 -3.87 -16.29
C HIS A 288 -16.35 -5.34 -16.02
N ALA A 289 -15.21 -5.64 -15.38
CA ALA A 289 -14.84 -7.00 -15.01
C ALA A 289 -15.89 -7.67 -14.12
N CYS A 290 -16.40 -6.92 -13.10
CA CYS A 290 -17.46 -7.40 -12.21
C CYS A 290 -18.79 -7.63 -12.93
N GLU A 291 -19.09 -6.87 -14.00
CA GLU A 291 -20.34 -7.04 -14.77
C GLU A 291 -20.32 -8.29 -15.62
N ILE A 292 -19.15 -8.67 -16.17
CA ILE A 292 -19.04 -9.82 -17.08
C ILE A 292 -18.62 -11.14 -16.40
N ILE A 293 -17.93 -11.07 -15.25
CA ILE A 293 -17.50 -12.24 -14.48
C ILE A 293 -18.00 -12.08 -13.04
N ASP A 294 -18.65 -13.12 -12.52
CA ASP A 294 -19.13 -13.16 -11.15
C ASP A 294 -18.08 -13.80 -10.22
N PHE A 295 -17.19 -12.97 -9.67
CA PHE A 295 -16.10 -13.36 -8.76
C PHE A 295 -16.14 -12.52 -7.48
N GLU A 296 -15.50 -12.98 -6.41
CA GLU A 296 -15.33 -12.19 -5.21
C GLU A 296 -14.38 -11.02 -5.47
N ALA A 297 -14.94 -9.83 -5.56
CA ALA A 297 -14.27 -8.65 -6.10
C ALA A 297 -13.94 -7.61 -5.03
N GLY A 298 -12.75 -7.05 -5.12
CA GLY A 298 -12.31 -5.91 -4.33
C GLY A 298 -11.53 -4.89 -5.15
N ILE A 299 -11.50 -3.65 -4.68
CA ILE A 299 -10.71 -2.56 -5.28
C ILE A 299 -10.13 -1.66 -4.19
N ALA A 300 -8.91 -1.19 -4.39
CA ALA A 300 -8.31 -0.16 -3.54
C ALA A 300 -8.79 1.24 -3.96
N MET A 301 -9.07 2.10 -2.98
CA MET A 301 -9.41 3.51 -3.22
C MET A 301 -8.60 4.42 -2.32
N GLN A 302 -8.18 5.57 -2.84
CA GLN A 302 -7.14 6.43 -2.28
C GLN A 302 -7.73 7.76 -1.79
N ALA A 303 -7.70 7.99 -0.48
CA ALA A 303 -8.28 9.19 0.14
C ALA A 303 -7.42 10.46 -0.02
N TYR A 304 -6.17 10.34 -0.45
CA TYR A 304 -5.34 11.53 -0.71
C TYR A 304 -5.78 12.29 -1.97
N LEU A 305 -6.61 11.68 -2.81
CA LEU A 305 -7.15 12.32 -4.02
C LEU A 305 -8.26 13.30 -3.67
N LYS A 306 -8.24 14.47 -4.31
CA LYS A 306 -9.28 15.49 -4.16
C LYS A 306 -10.65 15.03 -4.68
N SER A 307 -10.67 14.05 -5.60
CA SER A 307 -11.86 13.39 -6.12
C SER A 307 -12.37 12.24 -5.23
N GLY A 308 -11.64 11.86 -4.16
CA GLY A 308 -11.88 10.64 -3.40
C GLY A 308 -13.32 10.41 -2.96
N VAL A 309 -13.99 11.43 -2.44
CA VAL A 309 -15.41 11.33 -2.01
C VAL A 309 -16.35 11.10 -3.19
N ASP A 310 -16.10 11.74 -4.33
CA ASP A 310 -16.96 11.58 -5.53
C ASP A 310 -16.74 10.21 -6.17
N ASP A 311 -15.51 9.73 -6.18
CA ASP A 311 -15.15 8.35 -6.58
C ASP A 311 -15.82 7.30 -5.68
N ALA A 312 -15.82 7.54 -4.35
CA ALA A 312 -16.51 6.69 -3.39
C ALA A 312 -18.03 6.61 -3.66
N LYS A 313 -18.66 7.74 -3.93
CA LYS A 313 -20.09 7.78 -4.30
C LYS A 313 -20.34 7.06 -5.63
N ARG A 314 -19.45 7.23 -6.60
CA ARG A 314 -19.54 6.58 -7.91
C ARG A 314 -19.61 5.07 -7.78
N ILE A 315 -18.66 4.45 -7.08
CA ILE A 315 -18.61 2.99 -6.91
C ILE A 315 -19.74 2.47 -6.02
N ALA A 316 -20.10 3.19 -4.95
CA ALA A 316 -21.20 2.83 -4.08
C ALA A 316 -22.55 2.83 -4.81
N ASN A 317 -22.81 3.84 -5.62
CA ASN A 317 -24.03 3.93 -6.45
C ASN A 317 -24.07 2.85 -7.53
N TRP A 318 -22.92 2.55 -8.15
CA TRP A 318 -22.82 1.47 -9.11
C TRP A 318 -23.12 0.11 -8.46
N ALA A 319 -22.50 -0.20 -7.32
CA ALA A 319 -22.71 -1.45 -6.60
C ALA A 319 -24.17 -1.65 -6.19
N LYS A 320 -24.81 -0.61 -5.64
CA LYS A 320 -26.24 -0.64 -5.30
C LYS A 320 -27.13 -0.85 -6.53
N ARG A 321 -26.85 -0.15 -7.65
CA ARG A 321 -27.65 -0.24 -8.87
C ARG A 321 -27.56 -1.60 -9.54
N THR A 322 -26.36 -2.22 -9.54
CA THR A 322 -26.10 -3.51 -10.19
C THR A 322 -26.41 -4.71 -9.30
N GLY A 323 -26.68 -4.49 -8.01
CA GLY A 323 -26.86 -5.56 -7.02
C GLY A 323 -25.55 -6.27 -6.65
N LYS A 324 -24.38 -5.78 -7.09
CA LYS A 324 -23.08 -6.36 -6.77
C LYS A 324 -22.63 -5.98 -5.36
N VAL A 325 -22.03 -6.91 -4.67
CA VAL A 325 -21.32 -6.66 -3.41
C VAL A 325 -19.83 -6.68 -3.70
N VAL A 326 -19.14 -5.58 -3.40
CA VAL A 326 -17.69 -5.48 -3.64
C VAL A 326 -16.98 -4.98 -2.39
N THR A 327 -15.75 -5.46 -2.18
CA THR A 327 -14.90 -4.99 -1.09
C THR A 327 -14.13 -3.74 -1.54
N VAL A 328 -14.20 -2.66 -0.78
CA VAL A 328 -13.34 -1.49 -1.00
C VAL A 328 -12.26 -1.45 0.06
N ARG A 329 -11.00 -1.62 -0.38
CA ARG A 329 -9.81 -1.35 0.42
C ARG A 329 -9.57 0.16 0.43
N LEU A 330 -10.02 0.84 1.47
CA LEU A 330 -9.80 2.27 1.61
C LEU A 330 -8.42 2.54 2.20
N VAL A 331 -7.56 3.18 1.43
CA VAL A 331 -6.20 3.57 1.82
C VAL A 331 -6.02 5.09 1.76
N LYS A 332 -4.95 5.61 2.36
CA LYS A 332 -4.65 7.04 2.25
C LYS A 332 -4.05 7.39 0.90
N GLY A 333 -3.17 6.58 0.38
CA GLY A 333 -2.51 6.72 -0.93
C GLY A 333 -1.00 6.55 -0.81
N ALA A 334 -0.36 6.05 -1.86
CA ALA A 334 1.06 5.69 -1.86
C ALA A 334 1.92 6.56 -2.79
N TYR A 335 1.33 7.33 -3.69
CA TYR A 335 2.07 8.05 -4.76
C TYR A 335 2.10 9.57 -4.55
N TRP A 336 1.98 10.06 -3.31
CA TRP A 336 1.84 11.49 -3.03
C TRP A 336 3.02 12.33 -3.58
N ASP A 337 4.24 11.85 -3.40
CA ASP A 337 5.44 12.54 -3.91
C ASP A 337 5.46 12.56 -5.45
N PHE A 338 5.14 11.44 -6.09
CA PHE A 338 5.03 11.34 -7.55
C PHE A 338 3.98 12.34 -8.08
N GLU A 339 2.76 12.30 -7.54
CA GLU A 339 1.65 13.14 -8.01
C GLU A 339 1.92 14.64 -7.82
N THR A 340 2.56 15.02 -6.72
CA THR A 340 2.90 16.43 -6.45
C THR A 340 4.01 16.93 -7.37
N ILE A 341 5.07 16.15 -7.54
CA ILE A 341 6.21 16.51 -8.39
C ILE A 341 5.79 16.54 -9.86
N HIS A 342 5.05 15.52 -10.31
CA HIS A 342 4.57 15.44 -11.70
C HIS A 342 3.64 16.61 -12.04
N ALA A 343 2.68 16.92 -11.18
CA ALA A 343 1.80 18.06 -11.37
C ALA A 343 2.57 19.40 -11.41
N GLU A 344 3.61 19.56 -10.60
CA GLU A 344 4.47 20.76 -10.61
C GLU A 344 5.27 20.85 -11.90
N GLN A 345 5.87 19.77 -12.37
CA GLN A 345 6.65 19.71 -13.61
C GLN A 345 5.82 20.05 -14.84
N GLU A 346 4.59 19.54 -14.91
CA GLU A 346 3.69 19.75 -16.04
C GLU A 346 2.86 21.04 -15.91
N GLY A 347 2.91 21.74 -14.78
CA GLY A 347 2.10 22.91 -14.48
C GLY A 347 0.60 22.61 -14.34
N TRP A 348 0.26 21.38 -13.97
CA TRP A 348 -1.12 20.94 -13.78
C TRP A 348 -1.64 21.17 -12.37
N PRO A 349 -2.97 21.26 -12.19
CA PRO A 349 -3.55 21.24 -10.86
C PRO A 349 -3.19 19.94 -10.13
N CYS A 350 -2.52 20.06 -8.97
CA CYS A 350 -2.16 18.90 -8.16
C CYS A 350 -3.42 18.08 -7.78
N PRO A 351 -3.49 16.78 -8.10
CA PRO A 351 -4.69 15.97 -7.87
C PRO A 351 -4.85 15.53 -6.42
N VAL A 352 -3.77 15.58 -5.62
CA VAL A 352 -3.75 15.14 -4.23
C VAL A 352 -3.88 16.32 -3.26
N TRP A 353 -4.30 16.02 -2.03
CA TRP A 353 -4.32 16.99 -0.94
C TRP A 353 -2.90 17.37 -0.53
N ASN A 354 -2.68 18.64 -0.23
CA ASN A 354 -1.34 19.12 0.13
C ASN A 354 -0.98 18.85 1.60
N GLU A 355 -2.00 18.82 2.47
CA GLU A 355 -1.82 18.66 3.90
C GLU A 355 -2.37 17.31 4.37
N LYS A 356 -1.63 16.65 5.25
CA LYS A 356 -2.00 15.31 5.74
C LYS A 356 -3.40 15.27 6.35
N TRP A 357 -3.80 16.29 7.10
CA TRP A 357 -5.12 16.36 7.74
C TRP A 357 -6.27 16.39 6.72
N GLN A 358 -6.06 16.94 5.51
CA GLN A 358 -7.05 16.93 4.43
C GLN A 358 -7.28 15.51 3.91
N THR A 359 -6.20 14.75 3.76
CA THR A 359 -6.28 13.31 3.45
C THR A 359 -7.00 12.54 4.55
N ASP A 360 -6.70 12.81 5.81
CA ASP A 360 -7.35 12.18 6.96
C ASP A 360 -8.85 12.49 6.97
N GLN A 361 -9.23 13.73 6.70
CA GLN A 361 -10.64 14.15 6.59
C GLN A 361 -11.34 13.48 5.41
N CYS A 362 -10.72 13.45 4.22
CA CYS A 362 -11.26 12.78 3.05
C CYS A 362 -11.47 11.28 3.33
N PHE A 363 -10.53 10.63 4.01
CA PHE A 363 -10.65 9.25 4.43
C PHE A 363 -11.90 9.04 5.31
N GLU A 364 -12.10 9.88 6.34
CA GLU A 364 -13.28 9.80 7.22
C GLU A 364 -14.58 10.06 6.43
N GLN A 365 -14.58 10.96 5.46
CA GLN A 365 -15.75 11.20 4.58
C GLN A 365 -16.06 10.00 3.67
N MET A 366 -15.04 9.38 3.08
CA MET A 366 -15.21 8.17 2.26
C MET A 366 -15.72 7.00 3.11
N VAL A 367 -15.25 6.86 4.36
CA VAL A 367 -15.80 5.87 5.32
C VAL A 367 -17.29 6.06 5.48
N GLU A 368 -17.79 7.28 5.69
CA GLU A 368 -19.24 7.54 5.80
C GLU A 368 -20.01 7.07 4.57
N VAL A 369 -19.50 7.41 3.36
CA VAL A 369 -20.12 6.99 2.09
C VAL A 369 -20.21 5.47 2.00
N PHE A 370 -19.15 4.76 2.39
CA PHE A 370 -19.11 3.30 2.30
C PHE A 370 -19.96 2.62 3.38
N LEU A 371 -20.02 3.17 4.59
CA LEU A 371 -20.90 2.67 5.63
C LEU A 371 -22.38 2.88 5.29
N ASP A 372 -22.74 4.00 4.64
CA ASP A 372 -24.10 4.24 4.11
C ASP A 372 -24.45 3.31 2.93
N ALA A 373 -23.43 2.76 2.28
CA ALA A 373 -23.58 1.79 1.20
C ALA A 373 -23.36 0.34 1.65
N CYS A 374 -23.16 0.10 2.94
CA CYS A 374 -22.96 -1.25 3.46
C CYS A 374 -24.24 -2.06 3.34
N PRO A 375 -24.22 -3.23 2.66
CA PRO A 375 -25.40 -4.11 2.62
C PRO A 375 -25.69 -4.63 4.02
N THR A 376 -26.97 -4.74 4.36
CA THR A 376 -27.42 -5.24 5.67
C THR A 376 -27.95 -6.67 5.61
N LYS A 377 -28.22 -7.17 4.40
CA LYS A 377 -28.75 -8.52 4.15
C LYS A 377 -28.07 -9.14 2.92
N PRO A 378 -27.93 -10.47 2.88
CA PRO A 378 -27.53 -11.16 1.66
C PRO A 378 -28.44 -10.83 0.49
N GLY A 379 -27.85 -10.58 -0.70
CA GLY A 379 -28.55 -10.22 -1.92
C GLY A 379 -28.76 -8.71 -2.12
N GLU A 380 -28.45 -7.87 -1.15
CA GLU A 380 -28.35 -6.42 -1.34
C GLU A 380 -27.00 -6.05 -1.93
N GLY A 381 -27.00 -5.25 -3.03
CA GLY A 381 -25.78 -4.69 -3.58
C GLY A 381 -25.21 -3.58 -2.70
N GLY A 382 -23.89 -3.47 -2.64
CA GLY A 382 -23.24 -2.42 -1.85
C GLY A 382 -21.74 -2.67 -1.61
N ILE A 383 -21.22 -2.01 -0.58
CA ILE A 383 -19.78 -1.96 -0.28
C ILE A 383 -19.49 -2.66 1.04
N LYS A 384 -18.58 -3.63 1.02
CA LYS A 384 -17.85 -4.12 2.21
C LYS A 384 -16.60 -3.27 2.39
N LEU A 385 -16.46 -2.63 3.54
CA LEU A 385 -15.34 -1.72 3.79
C LEU A 385 -14.16 -2.44 4.44
N ALA A 386 -13.01 -2.40 3.78
CA ALA A 386 -11.72 -2.81 4.32
C ALA A 386 -10.87 -1.56 4.60
N LEU A 387 -10.47 -1.35 5.85
CA LEU A 387 -9.68 -0.20 6.27
C LEU A 387 -8.19 -0.51 6.11
N GLY A 388 -7.54 0.00 5.07
CA GLY A 388 -6.11 -0.09 4.84
C GLY A 388 -5.35 1.02 5.60
N SER A 389 -5.24 0.92 6.93
CA SER A 389 -4.65 2.01 7.73
C SER A 389 -4.08 1.53 9.07
N HIS A 390 -2.97 2.18 9.52
CA HIS A 390 -2.42 2.08 10.88
C HIS A 390 -2.78 3.32 11.73
N ASN A 391 -3.58 4.25 11.22
CA ASN A 391 -3.95 5.47 11.93
C ASN A 391 -5.12 5.20 12.86
N VAL A 392 -4.86 5.22 14.18
CA VAL A 392 -5.85 4.92 15.22
C VAL A 392 -7.07 5.82 15.13
N ARG A 393 -6.92 7.13 14.85
CA ARG A 393 -8.06 8.03 14.69
C ARG A 393 -8.96 7.61 13.52
N SER A 394 -8.36 7.29 12.36
CA SER A 394 -9.13 6.87 11.18
C SER A 394 -9.89 5.56 11.43
N ILE A 395 -9.26 4.61 12.14
CA ILE A 395 -9.90 3.35 12.54
C ILE A 395 -11.04 3.64 13.53
N ALA A 396 -10.78 4.44 14.56
CA ALA A 396 -11.78 4.81 15.55
C ALA A 396 -12.98 5.56 14.95
N ALA A 397 -12.75 6.42 13.95
CA ALA A 397 -13.83 7.12 13.23
C ALA A 397 -14.73 6.14 12.48
N ALA A 398 -14.15 5.11 11.83
CA ALA A 398 -14.92 4.07 11.17
C ALA A 398 -15.73 3.22 12.18
N LEU A 399 -15.13 2.86 13.31
CA LEU A 399 -15.82 2.11 14.35
C LEU A 399 -16.96 2.91 14.99
N ALA A 400 -16.75 4.20 15.26
CA ALA A 400 -17.81 5.08 15.73
C ALA A 400 -18.94 5.24 14.69
N GLY A 401 -18.58 5.28 13.40
CA GLY A 401 -19.54 5.30 12.28
C GLY A 401 -20.39 4.03 12.19
N LEU A 402 -19.79 2.84 12.47
CA LEU A 402 -20.53 1.58 12.59
C LEU A 402 -21.55 1.63 13.73
N ASP A 403 -21.12 2.10 14.91
CA ASP A 403 -21.96 2.16 16.10
C ASP A 403 -23.16 3.07 15.87
N GLN A 404 -22.97 4.23 15.22
CA GLN A 404 -24.04 5.16 14.85
C GLN A 404 -25.11 4.52 13.92
N ARG A 405 -24.71 3.55 13.09
CA ARG A 405 -25.59 2.84 12.15
C ARG A 405 -26.12 1.51 12.68
N ASN A 406 -25.75 1.15 13.91
CA ASN A 406 -26.03 -0.17 14.49
C ASN A 406 -25.53 -1.32 13.59
N LEU A 407 -24.43 -1.12 12.87
CA LEU A 407 -23.76 -2.16 12.08
C LEU A 407 -22.85 -2.99 12.99
N PRO A 408 -22.77 -4.32 12.77
CA PRO A 408 -21.89 -5.16 13.57
C PRO A 408 -20.42 -4.94 13.23
N ARG A 409 -19.49 -5.21 14.16
CA ARG A 409 -18.04 -5.14 13.92
C ARG A 409 -17.57 -5.94 12.70
N LYS A 410 -18.24 -7.05 12.41
CA LYS A 410 -18.01 -7.89 11.23
C LYS A 410 -18.35 -7.20 9.88
N ALA A 411 -18.97 -6.02 9.88
CA ALA A 411 -19.31 -5.29 8.65
C ALA A 411 -18.10 -4.57 8.03
N ILE A 412 -16.99 -4.45 8.77
CA ILE A 412 -15.72 -3.97 8.26
C ILE A 412 -14.58 -4.94 8.61
N GLU A 413 -13.51 -4.83 7.87
CA GLU A 413 -12.23 -5.46 8.22
C GLU A 413 -11.12 -4.42 8.30
N LEU A 414 -10.04 -4.73 9.02
CA LEU A 414 -8.86 -3.91 9.09
C LEU A 414 -7.73 -4.59 8.32
N GLN A 415 -7.13 -3.89 7.38
CA GLN A 415 -5.99 -4.38 6.61
C GLN A 415 -4.74 -3.60 7.01
N MET A 416 -3.70 -4.32 7.40
CA MET A 416 -2.42 -3.76 7.83
C MET A 416 -1.27 -4.35 7.06
N LEU A 417 -0.24 -3.56 6.81
CA LEU A 417 0.98 -4.05 6.19
C LEU A 417 1.66 -5.09 7.09
N HIS A 418 2.11 -6.18 6.47
CA HIS A 418 2.84 -7.23 7.17
C HIS A 418 4.11 -6.66 7.84
N GLY A 419 4.40 -7.09 9.05
CA GLY A 419 5.55 -6.63 9.83
C GLY A 419 5.42 -5.24 10.47
N MET A 420 4.30 -4.55 10.27
CA MET A 420 4.08 -3.21 10.82
C MET A 420 2.94 -3.21 11.85
N ALA A 421 3.11 -2.38 12.90
CA ALA A 421 2.09 -2.06 13.90
C ALA A 421 1.39 -3.28 14.55
N ASP A 422 2.12 -4.36 14.84
CA ASP A 422 1.57 -5.60 15.38
C ASP A 422 0.72 -5.38 16.64
N GLN A 423 1.09 -4.42 17.49
CA GLN A 423 0.34 -4.08 18.70
C GLN A 423 -1.08 -3.60 18.38
N LEU A 424 -1.23 -2.77 17.33
CA LEU A 424 -2.55 -2.31 16.87
C LEU A 424 -3.34 -3.42 16.21
N LYS A 425 -2.65 -4.33 15.49
CA LYS A 425 -3.27 -5.50 14.87
C LYS A 425 -3.92 -6.41 15.91
N TYR A 426 -3.19 -6.76 16.96
CA TYR A 426 -3.74 -7.58 18.04
C TYR A 426 -4.81 -6.86 18.85
N ALA A 427 -4.66 -5.54 19.06
CA ALA A 427 -5.71 -4.75 19.71
C ALA A 427 -7.01 -4.74 18.88
N ALA A 428 -6.91 -4.64 17.57
CA ALA A 428 -8.07 -4.70 16.68
C ALA A 428 -8.75 -6.08 16.71
N GLU A 429 -7.95 -7.15 16.74
CA GLU A 429 -8.43 -8.52 16.91
C GLU A 429 -9.20 -8.69 18.22
N GLU A 430 -8.65 -8.22 19.34
CA GLU A 430 -9.26 -8.26 20.66
C GLU A 430 -10.55 -7.44 20.73
N MET A 431 -10.64 -6.36 19.97
CA MET A 431 -11.86 -5.57 19.78
C MET A 431 -12.89 -6.24 18.85
N GLY A 432 -12.64 -7.45 18.39
CA GLY A 432 -13.56 -8.26 17.58
C GLY A 432 -13.55 -7.92 16.08
N LEU A 433 -12.53 -7.20 15.59
CA LEU A 433 -12.36 -6.95 14.16
C LEU A 433 -11.73 -8.16 13.45
N ARG A 434 -12.09 -8.35 12.19
CA ARG A 434 -11.34 -9.19 11.26
C ARG A 434 -10.11 -8.39 10.80
N VAL A 435 -8.92 -8.97 10.95
CA VAL A 435 -7.66 -8.34 10.56
C VAL A 435 -6.93 -9.23 9.56
#